data_abd3ce3143cf9064dd1e81a1b62c6616
#
_entry.id   abd3ce3143cf9064dd1e81a1b62c6616
#
_cell.length_a   1.000
_cell.length_b   1.000
_cell.length_c   1.000
_cell.angle_alpha   90.00
_cell.angle_beta   90.00
_cell.angle_gamma   90.00
#
_symmetry.space_group_name_H-M   'P 1'
#
loop_
_entity.id
_entity.type
_entity.pdbx_description
1 polymer ?
#
loop_
_entity_poly.entity_id
_entity_poly.type
_entity_poly.pdbx_seq_one_letter_code
_entity_poly.pdbx_strand_id
1 'polypeptide(L)'
;PNDTRIMMRWWWFGPAVTRAEIERELRVMRDGGIGGVEVQPVYPLLPDDPKTGHKNLPYLSDEFLAMLKFTAMKTKELGMRFDLTLGSGWSFGGAKTPITEGAGQLRIERVKLDAGTRRVPMPSMIPAEKFLAAYLSPRGGNTFVENDLTRLADIRDGAVSLPSDARSG
;
A
#
# COMPACT_ATOMS: atom_id res chain seq x y z
N PRO A 1 1.21 -23.24 32.97
CA PRO A 1 0.19 -23.33 31.92
C PRO A 1 0.73 -22.81 30.59
N ASN A 2 0.40 -23.44 29.47
CA ASN A 2 0.85 -22.98 28.13
C ASN A 2 0.41 -21.54 27.80
N ASP A 3 -0.64 -21.07 28.48
CA ASP A 3 -1.21 -19.71 28.27
C ASP A 3 -0.33 -18.58 28.82
N THR A 4 0.71 -18.87 29.59
CA THR A 4 1.62 -17.86 30.12
C THR A 4 2.93 -17.74 29.34
N ARG A 5 3.12 -18.58 28.32
CA ARG A 5 4.31 -18.50 27.45
C ARG A 5 4.21 -17.33 26.48
N ILE A 6 5.36 -16.82 26.07
CA ILE A 6 5.47 -15.70 25.14
C ILE A 6 4.85 -16.05 23.79
N MET A 7 4.12 -15.11 23.21
CA MET A 7 3.67 -15.15 21.82
C MET A 7 4.72 -14.48 20.93
N MET A 8 4.98 -15.08 19.77
CA MET A 8 5.87 -14.54 18.75
C MET A 8 5.04 -13.94 17.63
N ARG A 9 5.27 -12.65 17.30
CA ARG A 9 4.79 -12.11 16.05
C ARG A 9 5.66 -12.64 14.92
N TRP A 10 5.04 -13.37 14.01
CA TRP A 10 5.72 -14.09 12.93
C TRP A 10 5.39 -13.48 11.58
N TRP A 11 6.31 -12.68 11.09
CA TRP A 11 6.14 -11.94 9.86
C TRP A 11 6.41 -12.82 8.63
N TRP A 12 5.41 -12.91 7.79
CA TRP A 12 5.49 -13.59 6.51
C TRP A 12 5.66 -12.57 5.40
N PHE A 13 6.90 -12.31 5.00
CA PHE A 13 7.23 -11.38 3.92
C PHE A 13 6.84 -11.95 2.57
N GLY A 14 5.93 -11.26 1.83
CA GLY A 14 5.35 -11.73 0.58
C GLY A 14 4.57 -13.03 0.68
N PRO A 15 4.10 -13.42 1.89
CA PRO A 15 3.93 -14.80 2.39
C PRO A 15 4.71 -15.87 1.62
N ALA A 16 6.03 -15.65 1.44
CA ALA A 16 6.93 -16.59 0.76
C ALA A 16 7.31 -17.74 1.68
N VAL A 17 6.33 -18.58 2.00
CA VAL A 17 6.46 -19.67 2.97
C VAL A 17 6.22 -21.03 2.33
N THR A 18 6.86 -22.06 2.87
CA THR A 18 6.64 -23.46 2.51
C THR A 18 6.23 -24.29 3.73
N ARG A 19 5.53 -25.41 3.51
CA ARG A 19 5.14 -26.29 4.61
C ARG A 19 6.33 -26.79 5.41
N ALA A 20 7.43 -27.12 4.74
CA ALA A 20 8.65 -27.60 5.38
C ALA A 20 9.25 -26.54 6.33
N GLU A 21 9.36 -25.28 5.88
CA GLU A 21 9.89 -24.21 6.70
C GLU A 21 8.93 -23.82 7.82
N ILE A 22 7.63 -23.75 7.56
CA ILE A 22 6.62 -23.52 8.60
C ILE A 22 6.77 -24.55 9.73
N GLU A 23 6.85 -25.84 9.39
CA GLU A 23 6.99 -26.89 10.42
C GLU A 23 8.33 -26.80 11.15
N ARG A 24 9.43 -26.55 10.43
CA ARG A 24 10.77 -26.39 11.01
C ARG A 24 10.79 -25.24 12.02
N GLU A 25 10.31 -24.08 11.62
CA GLU A 25 10.32 -22.88 12.47
C GLU A 25 9.40 -23.03 13.69
N LEU A 26 8.21 -23.58 13.52
CA LEU A 26 7.30 -23.83 14.66
C LEU A 26 7.92 -24.77 15.67
N ARG A 27 8.63 -25.83 15.26
CA ARG A 27 9.34 -26.72 16.17
C ARG A 27 10.44 -26.00 16.94
N VAL A 28 11.26 -25.21 16.23
CA VAL A 28 12.34 -24.42 16.86
C VAL A 28 11.76 -23.41 17.87
N MET A 29 10.70 -22.71 17.52
CA MET A 29 10.03 -21.75 18.41
C MET A 29 9.46 -22.46 19.66
N ARG A 30 8.78 -23.59 19.48
CA ARG A 30 8.25 -24.39 20.60
C ARG A 30 9.36 -24.85 21.52
N ASP A 31 10.44 -25.39 20.96
CA ASP A 31 11.58 -25.94 21.72
C ASP A 31 12.33 -24.82 22.47
N GLY A 32 12.31 -23.59 21.90
CA GLY A 32 12.78 -22.38 22.55
C GLY A 32 11.82 -21.81 23.60
N GLY A 33 10.68 -22.46 23.88
CA GLY A 33 9.75 -22.05 24.94
C GLY A 33 8.64 -21.09 24.48
N ILE A 34 8.50 -20.82 23.18
CA ILE A 34 7.42 -19.98 22.64
C ILE A 34 6.09 -20.73 22.74
N GLY A 35 5.08 -20.06 23.28
CA GLY A 35 3.75 -20.63 23.52
C GLY A 35 2.77 -20.45 22.37
N GLY A 36 3.11 -19.65 21.36
CA GLY A 36 2.25 -19.43 20.20
C GLY A 36 2.82 -18.43 19.21
N VAL A 37 2.16 -18.30 18.08
CA VAL A 37 2.54 -17.38 16.99
C VAL A 37 1.35 -16.54 16.57
N GLU A 38 1.63 -15.29 16.23
CA GLU A 38 0.72 -14.41 15.48
C GLU A 38 1.27 -14.26 14.07
N VAL A 39 0.61 -14.89 13.09
CA VAL A 39 0.99 -14.74 11.69
C VAL A 39 0.60 -13.36 11.20
N GLN A 40 1.59 -12.61 10.71
CA GLN A 40 1.43 -11.27 10.15
C GLN A 40 1.93 -11.26 8.71
N PRO A 41 1.02 -11.28 7.70
CA PRO A 41 1.42 -11.04 6.32
C PRO A 41 2.00 -9.64 6.15
N VAL A 42 3.07 -9.52 5.37
CA VAL A 42 3.71 -8.24 5.02
C VAL A 42 4.11 -8.22 3.54
N TYR A 43 4.52 -7.07 3.05
CA TYR A 43 4.93 -6.88 1.67
C TYR A 43 6.09 -7.82 1.28
N PRO A 44 6.23 -8.16 -0.02
CA PRO A 44 7.36 -8.92 -0.53
C PRO A 44 8.68 -8.17 -0.33
N LEU A 45 9.72 -8.87 0.12
CA LEU A 45 11.09 -8.33 0.14
C LEU A 45 11.83 -8.58 -1.18
N LEU A 46 11.49 -9.67 -1.86
CA LEU A 46 12.09 -10.08 -3.11
C LEU A 46 11.00 -10.45 -4.13
N PRO A 47 11.24 -10.26 -5.43
CA PRO A 47 10.35 -10.77 -6.46
C PRO A 47 10.40 -12.31 -6.50
N ASP A 48 9.41 -12.91 -7.15
CA ASP A 48 9.41 -14.33 -7.43
C ASP A 48 10.66 -14.73 -8.25
N ASP A 49 11.29 -15.82 -7.86
CA ASP A 49 12.45 -16.36 -8.55
C ASP A 49 12.33 -17.89 -8.74
N PRO A 50 12.01 -18.34 -9.96
CA PRO A 50 11.89 -19.76 -10.26
C PRO A 50 13.20 -20.55 -10.08
N LYS A 51 14.38 -19.89 -10.11
CA LYS A 51 15.68 -20.56 -9.97
C LYS A 51 15.93 -20.98 -8.53
N THR A 52 15.53 -20.17 -7.58
CA THR A 52 15.66 -20.46 -6.16
C THR A 52 14.42 -21.10 -5.57
N GLY A 53 13.30 -21.10 -6.30
CA GLY A 53 11.99 -21.54 -5.81
C GLY A 53 11.30 -20.51 -4.92
N HIS A 54 11.83 -19.27 -4.82
CA HIS A 54 11.20 -18.20 -4.08
C HIS A 54 9.90 -17.78 -4.76
N LYS A 55 8.79 -17.88 -4.05
CA LYS A 55 7.45 -17.53 -4.54
C LYS A 55 6.68 -16.79 -3.47
N ASN A 56 6.23 -15.60 -3.79
CA ASN A 56 5.30 -14.85 -2.96
C ASN A 56 3.87 -15.36 -3.17
N LEU A 57 3.14 -15.59 -2.09
CA LEU A 57 1.76 -16.05 -2.18
C LEU A 57 0.81 -14.83 -2.10
N PRO A 58 0.02 -14.56 -3.16
CA PRO A 58 -0.94 -13.47 -3.12
C PRO A 58 -1.91 -13.60 -1.95
N TYR A 59 -2.16 -12.50 -1.25
CA TYR A 59 -3.08 -12.47 -0.12
C TYR A 59 -4.47 -13.01 -0.51
N LEU A 60 -5.02 -13.90 0.30
CA LEU A 60 -6.28 -14.62 0.07
C LEU A 60 -6.29 -15.54 -1.15
N SER A 61 -5.14 -15.87 -1.74
CA SER A 61 -5.09 -16.96 -2.71
C SER A 61 -5.31 -18.31 -2.02
N ASP A 62 -5.73 -19.32 -2.80
CA ASP A 62 -5.93 -20.66 -2.28
C ASP A 62 -4.66 -21.24 -1.66
N GLU A 63 -3.50 -20.95 -2.27
CA GLU A 63 -2.19 -21.36 -1.75
C GLU A 63 -1.88 -20.70 -0.41
N PHE A 64 -2.12 -19.37 -0.28
CA PHE A 64 -1.97 -18.65 0.98
C PHE A 64 -2.87 -19.24 2.07
N LEU A 65 -4.15 -19.45 1.76
CA LEU A 65 -5.12 -20.04 2.69
C LEU A 65 -4.74 -21.48 3.10
N ALA A 66 -4.18 -22.25 2.16
CA ALA A 66 -3.68 -23.60 2.46
C ALA A 66 -2.49 -23.56 3.43
N MET A 67 -1.58 -22.58 3.32
CA MET A 67 -0.47 -22.39 4.26
C MET A 67 -0.97 -21.96 5.64
N LEU A 68 -1.94 -21.05 5.72
CA LEU A 68 -2.55 -20.66 7.00
C LEU A 68 -3.22 -21.86 7.70
N LYS A 69 -4.01 -22.64 6.94
CA LYS A 69 -4.64 -23.86 7.47
C LYS A 69 -3.61 -24.87 7.98
N PHE A 70 -2.54 -25.08 7.21
CA PHE A 70 -1.45 -25.95 7.62
C PHE A 70 -0.78 -25.46 8.91
N THR A 71 -0.51 -24.16 9.01
CA THR A 71 0.09 -23.54 10.21
C THR A 71 -0.81 -23.73 11.44
N ALA A 72 -2.10 -23.44 11.32
CA ALA A 72 -3.05 -23.61 12.41
C ALA A 72 -3.15 -25.08 12.88
N MET A 73 -3.06 -26.04 11.96
CA MET A 73 -3.02 -27.46 12.30
C MET A 73 -1.73 -27.82 13.04
N LYS A 74 -0.57 -27.35 12.56
CA LYS A 74 0.72 -27.63 13.17
C LYS A 74 0.89 -26.98 14.53
N THR A 75 0.45 -25.75 14.71
CA THR A 75 0.47 -25.10 16.04
C THR A 75 -0.37 -25.89 17.04
N LYS A 76 -1.56 -26.37 16.63
CA LYS A 76 -2.39 -27.24 17.47
C LYS A 76 -1.69 -28.56 17.84
N GLU A 77 -1.06 -29.25 16.86
CA GLU A 77 -0.28 -30.47 17.10
C GLU A 77 0.87 -30.25 18.11
N LEU A 78 1.49 -29.07 18.04
CA LEU A 78 2.61 -28.70 18.91
C LEU A 78 2.18 -28.10 20.25
N GLY A 79 0.88 -27.99 20.53
CA GLY A 79 0.36 -27.38 21.75
C GLY A 79 0.64 -25.87 21.86
N MET A 80 0.76 -25.20 20.72
CA MET A 80 0.98 -23.76 20.60
C MET A 80 -0.31 -23.02 20.25
N ARG A 81 -0.42 -21.75 20.65
CA ARG A 81 -1.50 -20.88 20.21
C ARG A 81 -1.24 -20.38 18.78
N PHE A 82 -2.32 -20.10 18.07
CA PHE A 82 -2.28 -19.53 16.73
C PHE A 82 -3.18 -18.31 16.66
N ASP A 83 -2.59 -17.17 16.34
CA ASP A 83 -3.29 -15.92 16.05
C ASP A 83 -2.97 -15.47 14.64
N LEU A 84 -3.85 -14.70 14.05
CA LEU A 84 -3.71 -14.15 12.69
C LEU A 84 -4.08 -12.68 12.69
N THR A 85 -3.19 -11.85 12.19
CA THR A 85 -3.54 -10.48 11.83
C THR A 85 -4.43 -10.48 10.59
N LEU A 86 -5.65 -9.97 10.74
CA LEU A 86 -6.61 -9.87 9.64
C LEU A 86 -6.28 -8.64 8.79
N GLY A 87 -5.51 -8.86 7.74
CA GLY A 87 -5.11 -7.82 6.79
C GLY A 87 -4.07 -8.34 5.81
N SER A 88 -3.94 -7.67 4.67
CA SER A 88 -3.01 -8.06 3.60
C SER A 88 -1.56 -7.69 3.88
N GLY A 89 -1.27 -7.11 5.02
CA GLY A 89 0.05 -6.60 5.40
C GLY A 89 0.07 -5.10 5.68
N TRP A 90 1.23 -4.56 5.90
CA TRP A 90 1.50 -3.13 5.99
C TRP A 90 1.73 -2.58 4.56
N SER A 91 1.12 -1.67 4.26
CA SER A 91 -0.04 -1.06 3.74
C SER A 91 -1.17 -2.07 3.46
N PHE A 92 -2.29 -1.95 4.11
CA PHE A 92 -3.44 -2.81 3.85
C PHE A 92 -3.93 -2.62 2.42
N GLY A 93 -4.29 -3.70 1.78
CA GLY A 93 -4.74 -3.74 0.41
C GLY A 93 -4.23 -5.00 -0.29
N GLY A 94 -4.60 -5.21 -1.53
CA GLY A 94 -4.16 -6.35 -2.32
C GLY A 94 -4.75 -6.31 -3.73
N ALA A 95 -4.43 -7.30 -4.53
CA ALA A 95 -4.88 -7.37 -5.92
C ALA A 95 -6.41 -7.34 -6.10
N LYS A 96 -7.17 -7.65 -5.06
CA LYS A 96 -8.64 -7.62 -5.06
C LYS A 96 -9.23 -6.31 -4.51
N THR A 97 -8.41 -5.41 -3.99
CA THR A 97 -8.85 -4.11 -3.49
C THR A 97 -8.93 -3.15 -4.67
N PRO A 98 -10.11 -2.65 -5.02
CA PRO A 98 -10.22 -1.69 -6.11
C PRO A 98 -9.53 -0.38 -5.74
N ILE A 99 -8.95 0.29 -6.72
CA ILE A 99 -8.22 1.55 -6.53
C ILE A 99 -9.08 2.64 -5.86
N THR A 100 -10.40 2.55 -6.02
CA THR A 100 -11.38 3.47 -5.41
C THR A 100 -11.53 3.29 -3.91
N GLU A 101 -11.08 2.15 -3.37
CA GLU A 101 -11.09 1.82 -1.94
C GLU A 101 -9.70 1.91 -1.31
N GLY A 102 -8.69 2.19 -2.13
CA GLY A 102 -7.32 2.43 -1.66
C GLY A 102 -7.18 3.77 -0.95
N ALA A 103 -6.08 3.94 -0.23
CA ALA A 103 -5.73 5.22 0.38
C ALA A 103 -5.56 6.29 -0.69
N GLY A 104 -6.22 7.43 -0.49
CA GLY A 104 -6.11 8.57 -1.39
C GLY A 104 -4.74 9.22 -1.32
N GLN A 105 -4.18 9.56 -2.49
CA GLN A 105 -2.96 10.34 -2.60
C GLN A 105 -3.27 11.64 -3.32
N LEU A 106 -2.80 12.76 -2.77
CA LEU A 106 -2.87 14.05 -3.44
C LEU A 106 -1.72 14.16 -4.45
N ARG A 107 -2.05 14.30 -5.74
CA ARG A 107 -1.11 14.65 -6.80
C ARG A 107 -1.22 16.15 -7.09
N ILE A 108 -0.10 16.84 -7.09
CA ILE A 108 0.00 18.27 -7.43
C ILE A 108 0.83 18.41 -8.68
N GLU A 109 0.20 18.91 -9.75
CA GLU A 109 0.88 19.28 -10.99
C GLU A 109 1.10 20.80 -11.02
N ARG A 110 2.26 21.20 -11.50
CA ARG A 110 2.64 22.61 -11.63
C ARG A 110 3.00 22.91 -13.08
N VAL A 111 2.44 23.98 -13.60
CA VAL A 111 2.71 24.45 -14.95
C VAL A 111 3.20 25.87 -14.85
N LYS A 112 4.41 26.12 -15.38
CA LYS A 112 4.89 27.48 -15.55
C LYS A 112 4.15 28.15 -16.72
N LEU A 113 3.66 29.34 -16.49
CA LEU A 113 2.89 30.07 -17.49
C LEU A 113 3.80 31.04 -18.28
N ASP A 114 3.72 30.97 -19.58
CA ASP A 114 4.32 31.96 -20.46
C ASP A 114 3.42 33.20 -20.59
N ALA A 115 4.03 34.32 -20.93
CA ALA A 115 3.29 35.56 -21.15
C ALA A 115 2.22 35.38 -22.25
N GLY A 116 1.00 35.77 -21.94
CA GLY A 116 -0.14 35.62 -22.84
C GLY A 116 -0.87 34.29 -22.80
N THR A 117 -0.44 33.32 -22.00
CA THR A 117 -1.21 32.10 -21.79
C THR A 117 -2.60 32.43 -21.29
N ARG A 118 -3.62 31.85 -21.89
CA ARG A 118 -5.04 32.03 -21.52
C ARG A 118 -5.72 30.73 -21.10
N ARG A 119 -5.21 29.61 -21.56
CA ARG A 119 -5.73 28.28 -21.24
C ARG A 119 -4.57 27.32 -20.96
N VAL A 120 -4.75 26.51 -19.93
CA VAL A 120 -3.79 25.48 -19.56
C VAL A 120 -4.49 24.12 -19.66
N PRO A 121 -4.01 23.19 -20.48
CA PRO A 121 -4.60 21.85 -20.54
C PRO A 121 -4.49 21.17 -19.18
N MET A 122 -5.53 20.43 -18.82
CA MET A 122 -5.47 19.60 -17.63
C MET A 122 -4.46 18.47 -17.82
N PRO A 123 -3.75 18.06 -16.77
CA PRO A 123 -2.87 16.91 -16.84
C PRO A 123 -3.66 15.64 -17.15
N SER A 124 -3.03 14.67 -17.80
CA SER A 124 -3.62 13.34 -17.98
C SER A 124 -3.94 12.72 -16.64
N MET A 125 -5.18 12.30 -16.46
CA MET A 125 -5.64 11.62 -15.24
C MET A 125 -5.65 10.11 -15.45
N ILE A 126 -5.21 9.38 -14.45
CA ILE A 126 -5.38 7.93 -14.40
C ILE A 126 -6.79 7.55 -13.92
N PRO A 127 -7.27 6.32 -14.21
CA PRO A 127 -8.55 5.87 -13.70
C PRO A 127 -8.67 6.08 -12.18
N ALA A 128 -9.82 6.56 -11.74
CA ALA A 128 -10.15 6.91 -10.35
C ALA A 128 -9.52 8.20 -9.79
N GLU A 129 -8.67 8.90 -10.51
CA GLU A 129 -8.31 10.28 -10.13
C GLU A 129 -9.51 11.21 -10.24
N LYS A 130 -9.59 12.14 -9.30
CA LYS A 130 -10.58 13.21 -9.32
C LYS A 130 -9.85 14.55 -9.28
N PHE A 131 -10.18 15.41 -10.24
CA PHE A 131 -9.73 16.78 -10.17
C PHE A 131 -10.37 17.48 -8.96
N LEU A 132 -9.54 18.11 -8.13
CA LEU A 132 -10.01 18.81 -6.94
C LEU A 132 -10.10 20.31 -7.15
N ALA A 133 -9.03 20.93 -7.60
CA ALA A 133 -8.95 22.38 -7.81
C ALA A 133 -7.75 22.77 -8.67
N ALA A 134 -7.82 23.96 -9.27
CA ALA A 134 -6.67 24.67 -9.83
C ALA A 134 -6.49 26.02 -9.15
N TYR A 135 -5.25 26.43 -9.01
CA TYR A 135 -4.88 27.71 -8.43
C TYR A 135 -3.82 28.39 -9.27
N LEU A 136 -3.93 29.70 -9.37
CA LEU A 136 -2.89 30.56 -9.93
C LEU A 136 -2.04 31.08 -8.76
N SER A 137 -0.71 30.94 -8.88
CA SER A 137 0.25 31.54 -7.95
C SER A 137 1.02 32.66 -8.68
N PRO A 138 1.17 33.85 -8.11
CA PRO A 138 1.98 34.90 -8.69
C PRO A 138 3.48 34.66 -8.53
N ARG A 139 3.86 33.63 -7.77
CA ARG A 139 5.26 33.29 -7.48
C ARG A 139 5.62 31.98 -8.16
N GLY A 140 6.75 31.97 -8.84
CA GLY A 140 7.34 30.74 -9.35
C GLY A 140 8.02 29.91 -8.24
N GLY A 141 8.36 28.65 -8.57
CA GLY A 141 9.10 27.75 -7.68
C GLY A 141 8.25 26.64 -7.03
N ASN A 142 8.81 26.00 -6.03
CA ASN A 142 8.22 24.83 -5.37
C ASN A 142 7.42 25.16 -4.10
N THR A 143 7.44 26.39 -3.67
CA THR A 143 6.71 26.88 -2.49
C THR A 143 5.62 27.85 -2.92
N PHE A 144 4.51 27.82 -2.21
CA PHE A 144 3.43 28.79 -2.37
C PHE A 144 2.98 29.29 -1.00
N VAL A 145 2.45 30.51 -0.98
CA VAL A 145 1.82 31.08 0.20
C VAL A 145 0.33 31.02 -0.03
N GLU A 146 -0.40 30.41 0.89
CA GLU A 146 -1.85 30.15 0.73
C GLU A 146 -2.64 31.40 0.37
N ASN A 147 -2.35 32.51 1.04
CA ASN A 147 -3.04 33.78 0.81
C ASN A 147 -2.76 34.44 -0.56
N ASP A 148 -1.73 33.96 -1.26
CA ASP A 148 -1.38 34.48 -2.60
C ASP A 148 -2.05 33.67 -3.72
N LEU A 149 -2.73 32.58 -3.39
CA LEU A 149 -3.36 31.69 -4.36
C LEU A 149 -4.73 32.20 -4.81
N THR A 150 -4.90 32.33 -6.12
CA THR A 150 -6.20 32.60 -6.72
C THR A 150 -6.82 31.31 -7.25
N ARG A 151 -7.96 30.90 -6.71
CA ARG A 151 -8.67 29.69 -7.19
C ARG A 151 -9.25 29.96 -8.59
N LEU A 152 -9.00 29.03 -9.49
CA LEU A 152 -9.51 29.08 -10.87
C LEU A 152 -10.76 28.20 -10.96
N ALA A 153 -11.88 28.78 -11.37
CA ALA A 153 -13.18 28.09 -11.41
C ALA A 153 -13.61 27.72 -12.84
N ASP A 154 -13.06 28.39 -13.87
CA ASP A 154 -13.45 28.14 -15.26
C ASP A 154 -12.65 26.98 -15.84
N ILE A 155 -13.26 25.81 -15.82
CA ILE A 155 -12.69 24.56 -16.33
C ILE A 155 -13.64 24.01 -17.37
N ARG A 156 -13.22 24.02 -18.62
CA ARG A 156 -14.02 23.54 -19.75
C ARG A 156 -13.14 22.80 -20.77
N ASP A 157 -13.72 21.82 -21.41
CA ASP A 157 -13.07 21.07 -22.49
C ASP A 157 -11.64 20.60 -22.16
N GLY A 158 -11.46 20.06 -20.95
CA GLY A 158 -10.16 19.54 -20.51
C GLY A 158 -9.07 20.59 -20.28
N ALA A 159 -9.43 21.85 -20.07
CA ALA A 159 -8.48 22.92 -19.81
C ALA A 159 -9.01 23.91 -18.77
N VAL A 160 -8.09 24.56 -18.06
CA VAL A 160 -8.35 25.64 -17.12
C VAL A 160 -8.15 26.96 -17.81
N SER A 161 -9.14 27.87 -17.74
CA SER A 161 -9.03 29.23 -18.25
C SER A 161 -8.40 30.14 -17.20
N LEU A 162 -7.52 31.02 -17.66
CA LEU A 162 -6.85 32.02 -16.82
C LEU A 162 -7.58 33.36 -16.88
N PRO A 163 -7.62 34.13 -15.79
CA PRO A 163 -8.12 35.49 -15.78
C PRO A 163 -7.37 36.38 -16.81
N SER A 164 -8.05 37.40 -17.35
CA SER A 164 -7.48 38.29 -18.35
C SER A 164 -6.28 39.11 -17.86
N ASP A 165 -6.20 39.29 -16.53
CA ASP A 165 -5.16 40.00 -15.81
C ASP A 165 -4.05 39.10 -15.24
N ALA A 166 -4.11 37.78 -15.51
CA ALA A 166 -3.08 36.87 -15.13
C ALA A 166 -1.72 37.27 -15.70
N ARG A 167 -0.76 37.54 -14.82
CA ARG A 167 0.61 37.90 -15.22
C ARG A 167 1.48 36.65 -15.17
N SER A 168 2.43 36.56 -16.12
CA SER A 168 3.51 35.57 -16.05
C SER A 168 4.43 35.91 -14.87
N GLY A 169 4.65 34.96 -13.99
CA GLY A 169 5.62 35.06 -12.89
C GLY A 169 6.98 34.51 -13.30
#